data_401cd1487dcc5554ec01e79a7b1f3f7f
#
_entry.id   401cd1487dcc5554ec01e79a7b1f3f7f
#
_cell.length_a   1.000
_cell.length_b   1.000
_cell.length_c   1.000
_cell.angle_alpha   90.00
_cell.angle_beta   90.00
_cell.angle_gamma   90.00
#
_symmetry.space_group_name_H-M   'P 1'
#
loop_
_entity.id
_entity.type
_entity.pdbx_description
1 polymer ?
#
loop_
_entity_poly.entity_id
_entity_poly.type
_entity_poly.pdbx_seq_one_letter_code
_entity_poly.pdbx_strand_id
1 'polypeptide(L)'
;AAAQTIAAIDAQNRASSSYTGASSGAAAAADLGSGAIGHPITGPLTVASSYGYRVHPITGVYRLHAGVDLVASQGTPQYAAVSGSLRQFQSATCGNGIILNGGVINGQSVVIIYCHLSAYSVGSGVNVTKGQQIGLTGMTGGATGPHVHFEVHINGSTVNPMSLPGF
;
A
#
# COMPACT_ATOMS: atom_id res chain seq x y z
N ALA A 1 16.41 -3.60 -2.61
CA ALA A 1 15.84 -3.33 -3.93
C ALA A 1 14.56 -2.50 -3.84
N ALA A 2 13.55 -2.98 -3.08
CA ALA A 2 12.30 -2.23 -2.98
C ALA A 2 12.48 -0.84 -2.35
N ALA A 3 13.27 -0.73 -1.30
CA ALA A 3 13.53 0.54 -0.63
C ALA A 3 14.20 1.55 -1.58
N GLN A 4 15.13 1.10 -2.41
CA GLN A 4 15.79 1.96 -3.40
C GLN A 4 14.82 2.40 -4.49
N THR A 5 13.93 1.50 -4.92
CA THR A 5 12.90 1.82 -5.90
C THR A 5 11.93 2.85 -5.35
N ILE A 6 11.49 2.70 -4.11
CA ILE A 6 10.59 3.65 -3.45
C ILE A 6 11.26 5.03 -3.35
N ALA A 7 12.53 5.07 -2.93
CA ALA A 7 13.28 6.32 -2.82
C ALA A 7 13.43 7.02 -4.17
N ALA A 8 13.69 6.28 -5.25
CA ALA A 8 13.80 6.83 -6.59
C ALA A 8 12.47 7.39 -7.08
N ILE A 9 11.37 6.69 -6.83
CA ILE A 9 10.03 7.16 -7.19
C ILE A 9 9.70 8.44 -6.42
N ASP A 10 9.97 8.47 -5.12
CA ASP A 10 9.74 9.64 -4.30
C ASP A 10 10.52 10.85 -4.80
N ALA A 11 11.80 10.66 -5.09
CA ALA A 11 12.64 11.74 -5.62
C ALA A 11 12.08 12.29 -6.95
N GLN A 12 11.62 11.40 -7.83
CA GLN A 12 11.00 11.80 -9.10
C GLN A 12 9.70 12.58 -8.87
N ASN A 13 8.86 12.12 -7.97
CA ASN A 13 7.61 12.80 -7.66
C ASN A 13 7.88 14.21 -7.13
N ARG A 14 8.84 14.36 -6.24
CA ARG A 14 9.16 15.65 -5.64
C ARG A 14 9.80 16.60 -6.65
N ALA A 15 10.57 16.09 -7.60
CA ALA A 15 11.16 16.90 -8.69
C ALA A 15 10.08 17.37 -9.68
N SER A 16 8.98 16.63 -9.81
CA SER A 16 7.85 16.95 -10.70
C SER A 16 6.75 17.68 -9.94
N SER A 17 7.06 18.84 -9.37
CA SER A 17 6.16 19.57 -8.49
C SER A 17 4.83 19.98 -9.14
N SER A 18 4.75 19.98 -10.46
CA SER A 18 3.51 20.25 -11.18
C SER A 18 2.71 18.98 -11.51
N TYR A 19 3.27 17.79 -11.25
CA TYR A 19 2.57 16.55 -11.52
C TYR A 19 1.49 16.33 -10.47
N THR A 20 0.26 16.28 -10.91
CA THR A 20 -0.83 15.80 -10.08
C THR A 20 -1.05 14.36 -10.47
N GLY A 21 -1.01 13.45 -9.54
CA GLY A 21 -1.37 12.06 -9.78
C GLY A 21 -2.67 11.98 -10.57
N ALA A 22 -2.88 10.90 -11.29
CA ALA A 22 -4.07 10.73 -12.09
C ALA A 22 -5.29 11.14 -11.27
N SER A 23 -6.08 12.04 -11.81
CA SER A 23 -7.24 12.54 -11.10
C SER A 23 -8.14 11.36 -10.72
N SER A 24 -8.60 11.38 -9.53
CA SER A 24 -9.46 10.36 -8.96
C SER A 24 -10.87 10.40 -9.53
N GLY A 25 -11.02 10.51 -10.84
CA GLY A 25 -12.32 10.59 -11.42
C GLY A 25 -13.18 9.33 -11.31
N ALA A 26 -12.57 8.21 -10.96
CA ALA A 26 -13.33 6.98 -10.80
C ALA A 26 -13.98 6.93 -9.44
N ALA A 27 -15.25 6.61 -9.42
CA ALA A 27 -15.92 6.27 -8.18
C ALA A 27 -15.26 5.02 -7.60
N ALA A 28 -14.69 5.13 -6.43
CA ALA A 28 -14.24 3.98 -5.70
C ALA A 28 -15.44 3.07 -5.39
N ALA A 29 -15.21 1.77 -5.30
CA ALA A 29 -16.21 0.87 -4.75
C ALA A 29 -16.63 1.36 -3.37
N ALA A 30 -17.87 1.13 -3.02
CA ALA A 30 -18.38 1.45 -1.69
C ALA A 30 -17.47 0.83 -0.62
N ASP A 31 -17.34 1.49 0.51
CA ASP A 31 -16.57 1.04 1.68
C ASP A 31 -15.06 1.00 1.50
N LEU A 32 -14.51 1.78 0.60
CA LEU A 32 -13.07 1.96 0.47
C LEU A 32 -12.56 3.27 1.10
N GLY A 33 -13.32 3.82 2.05
CA GLY A 33 -12.96 5.06 2.72
C GLY A 33 -13.23 6.30 1.88
N SER A 34 -13.24 7.46 2.52
CA SER A 34 -13.56 8.75 1.88
C SER A 34 -12.34 9.63 1.65
N GLY A 35 -11.16 9.25 2.14
CA GLY A 35 -9.94 10.05 2.01
C GLY A 35 -9.34 10.02 0.62
N ALA A 36 -8.39 10.94 0.38
CA ALA A 36 -7.60 10.96 -0.83
C ALA A 36 -6.81 9.65 -1.02
N ILE A 37 -6.41 9.03 0.07
CA ILE A 37 -5.84 7.69 0.11
C ILE A 37 -6.91 6.77 0.65
N GLY A 38 -7.35 5.83 -0.17
CA GLY A 38 -8.42 4.91 0.20
C GLY A 38 -7.93 3.65 0.91
N HIS A 39 -8.88 2.81 1.28
CA HIS A 39 -8.61 1.53 1.93
C HIS A 39 -8.11 0.48 0.93
N PRO A 40 -7.26 -0.45 1.38
CA PRO A 40 -6.84 -1.57 0.52
C PRO A 40 -7.91 -2.65 0.38
N ILE A 41 -8.86 -2.74 1.31
CA ILE A 41 -9.95 -3.71 1.30
C ILE A 41 -11.27 -3.02 1.62
N THR A 42 -12.38 -3.66 1.27
CA THR A 42 -13.72 -3.16 1.57
C THR A 42 -14.13 -3.44 3.01
N GLY A 43 -15.16 -2.73 3.46
CA GLY A 43 -15.77 -2.90 4.77
C GLY A 43 -14.99 -2.22 5.89
N PRO A 44 -15.43 -2.41 7.13
CA PRO A 44 -14.72 -1.88 8.29
C PRO A 44 -13.35 -2.54 8.42
N LEU A 45 -12.35 -1.73 8.76
CA LEU A 45 -11.00 -2.22 8.94
C LEU A 45 -10.78 -2.70 10.38
N THR A 46 -10.19 -3.87 10.52
CA THR A 46 -9.77 -4.41 11.82
C THR A 46 -8.27 -4.54 11.83
N VAL A 47 -7.61 -3.83 12.73
CA VAL A 47 -6.16 -3.83 12.84
C VAL A 47 -5.70 -5.09 13.55
N ALA A 48 -4.85 -5.87 12.88
CA ALA A 48 -4.20 -7.04 13.47
C ALA A 48 -2.85 -6.67 14.10
N SER A 49 -2.11 -5.74 13.49
CA SER A 49 -0.84 -5.24 14.01
C SER A 49 -0.68 -3.79 13.56
N SER A 50 -0.53 -2.89 14.53
CA SER A 50 -0.50 -1.46 14.26
C SER A 50 0.85 -1.00 13.73
N TYR A 51 0.81 0.13 13.01
CA TYR A 51 2.01 0.86 12.61
C TYR A 51 2.78 1.33 13.86
N GLY A 52 4.09 1.30 13.76
CA GLY A 52 4.96 1.88 14.78
C GLY A 52 6.01 0.90 15.29
N TYR A 53 6.81 1.38 16.21
CA TYR A 53 7.85 0.56 16.82
C TYR A 53 7.26 -0.51 17.73
N ARG A 54 7.71 -1.73 17.56
CA ARG A 54 7.25 -2.88 18.34
C ARG A 54 8.30 -3.98 18.34
N VAL A 55 8.14 -4.92 19.29
CA VAL A 55 8.92 -6.16 19.28
C VAL A 55 8.33 -7.09 18.22
N HIS A 56 9.16 -7.50 17.26
CA HIS A 56 8.72 -8.40 16.21
C HIS A 56 8.32 -9.75 16.80
N PRO A 57 7.13 -10.29 16.47
CA PRO A 57 6.62 -11.49 17.11
C PRO A 57 7.44 -12.75 16.83
N ILE A 58 8.18 -12.80 15.71
CA ILE A 58 8.99 -13.95 15.34
C ILE A 58 10.44 -13.78 15.79
N THR A 59 11.04 -12.62 15.52
CA THR A 59 12.47 -12.39 15.77
C THR A 59 12.77 -11.85 17.16
N GLY A 60 11.78 -11.29 17.85
CA GLY A 60 11.97 -10.62 19.14
C GLY A 60 12.71 -9.28 19.05
N VAL A 61 12.98 -8.79 17.86
CA VAL A 61 13.70 -7.53 17.66
C VAL A 61 12.74 -6.35 17.73
N TYR A 62 13.13 -5.30 18.46
CA TYR A 62 12.40 -4.03 18.51
C TYR A 62 12.70 -3.24 17.22
N ARG A 63 11.69 -3.04 16.39
CA ARG A 63 11.85 -2.29 15.13
C ARG A 63 10.54 -1.64 14.71
N LEU A 64 10.64 -0.72 13.79
CA LEU A 64 9.49 -0.08 13.17
C LEU A 64 8.70 -1.10 12.33
N HIS A 65 7.41 -1.23 12.63
CA HIS A 65 6.45 -1.82 11.70
C HIS A 65 6.00 -0.70 10.76
N ALA A 66 6.48 -0.74 9.52
CA ALA A 66 6.37 0.39 8.59
C ALA A 66 4.98 0.56 7.98
N GLY A 67 4.08 -0.38 8.23
CA GLY A 67 2.70 -0.35 7.74
C GLY A 67 1.72 -0.80 8.78
N VAL A 68 0.48 -0.97 8.37
CA VAL A 68 -0.55 -1.56 9.21
C VAL A 68 -0.90 -2.94 8.66
N ASP A 69 -1.07 -3.91 9.55
CA ASP A 69 -1.61 -5.22 9.20
C ASP A 69 -3.09 -5.24 9.52
N LEU A 70 -3.89 -5.59 8.53
CA LEU A 70 -5.34 -5.65 8.65
C LEU A 70 -5.81 -7.09 8.55
N VAL A 71 -6.83 -7.42 9.32
CA VAL A 71 -7.45 -8.75 9.27
C VAL A 71 -8.11 -8.94 7.91
N ALA A 72 -7.73 -10.01 7.23
CA ALA A 72 -8.35 -10.42 5.96
C ALA A 72 -8.05 -11.88 5.70
N SER A 73 -9.02 -12.60 5.17
CA SER A 73 -8.83 -14.00 4.80
C SER A 73 -8.11 -14.15 3.48
N GLN A 74 -7.53 -15.32 3.26
CA GLN A 74 -6.93 -15.70 1.99
C GLN A 74 -7.92 -15.45 0.85
N GLY A 75 -7.45 -14.77 -0.21
CA GLY A 75 -8.26 -14.50 -1.38
C GLY A 75 -9.11 -13.24 -1.32
N THR A 76 -9.12 -12.51 -0.19
CA THR A 76 -9.81 -11.22 -0.11
C THR A 76 -9.22 -10.25 -1.13
N PRO A 77 -10.05 -9.65 -2.01
CA PRO A 77 -9.53 -8.69 -2.99
C PRO A 77 -8.92 -7.46 -2.34
N GLN A 78 -7.84 -6.98 -2.94
CA GLN A 78 -7.20 -5.73 -2.53
C GLN A 78 -7.29 -4.71 -3.67
N TYR A 79 -7.45 -3.46 -3.29
CA TYR A 79 -7.79 -2.37 -4.20
C TYR A 79 -6.76 -1.26 -4.16
N ALA A 80 -6.60 -0.57 -5.28
CA ALA A 80 -5.71 0.58 -5.38
C ALA A 80 -6.21 1.72 -4.47
N ALA A 81 -5.37 2.10 -3.52
CA ALA A 81 -5.69 3.19 -2.59
C ALA A 81 -5.63 4.56 -3.26
N VAL A 82 -4.91 4.68 -4.35
CA VAL A 82 -4.79 5.87 -5.17
C VAL A 82 -4.74 5.46 -6.64
N SER A 83 -5.02 6.41 -7.53
CA SER A 83 -4.72 6.23 -8.95
C SER A 83 -3.23 6.42 -9.17
N GLY A 84 -2.63 5.69 -10.10
CA GLY A 84 -1.22 5.84 -10.39
C GLY A 84 -0.64 4.68 -11.17
N SER A 85 0.67 4.63 -11.23
CA SER A 85 1.40 3.56 -11.90
C SER A 85 1.79 2.46 -10.91
N LEU A 86 1.57 1.23 -11.33
CA LEU A 86 1.75 0.04 -10.50
C LEU A 86 2.90 -0.80 -11.04
N ARG A 87 3.74 -1.29 -10.15
CA ARG A 87 4.70 -2.34 -10.49
C ARG A 87 4.69 -3.44 -9.45
N GLN A 88 4.94 -4.65 -9.92
CA GLN A 88 5.08 -5.83 -9.08
C GLN A 88 6.53 -5.96 -8.63
N PHE A 89 6.72 -6.51 -7.44
CA PHE A 89 8.04 -6.92 -6.97
C PHE A 89 7.90 -8.12 -6.04
N GLN A 90 9.01 -8.79 -5.77
CA GLN A 90 9.05 -9.91 -4.83
C GLN A 90 10.25 -9.76 -3.91
N SER A 91 10.06 -10.09 -2.64
CA SER A 91 11.14 -10.12 -1.66
C SER A 91 10.87 -11.19 -0.62
N ALA A 92 11.91 -11.55 0.15
CA ALA A 92 11.77 -12.56 1.19
C ALA A 92 10.78 -12.15 2.28
N THR A 93 10.74 -10.87 2.63
CA THR A 93 9.85 -10.36 3.67
C THR A 93 8.46 -10.03 3.16
N CYS A 94 8.35 -9.33 2.03
CA CYS A 94 7.08 -8.90 1.46
C CYS A 94 6.35 -10.02 0.70
N GLY A 95 7.09 -11.00 0.19
CA GLY A 95 6.51 -11.99 -0.73
C GLY A 95 6.14 -11.34 -2.04
N ASN A 96 4.95 -11.63 -2.55
CA ASN A 96 4.42 -10.95 -3.72
C ASN A 96 3.94 -9.57 -3.32
N GLY A 97 4.59 -8.54 -3.84
CA GLY A 97 4.33 -7.17 -3.49
C GLY A 97 3.96 -6.28 -4.66
N ILE A 98 3.38 -5.14 -4.34
CA ILE A 98 3.06 -4.08 -5.29
C ILE A 98 3.62 -2.76 -4.76
N ILE A 99 4.26 -2.00 -5.65
CA ILE A 99 4.58 -0.59 -5.43
C ILE A 99 3.63 0.22 -6.32
N LEU A 100 2.79 1.02 -5.70
CA LEU A 100 1.84 1.89 -6.39
C LEU A 100 2.29 3.34 -6.23
N ASN A 101 2.70 3.96 -7.34
CA ASN A 101 3.12 5.35 -7.36
C ASN A 101 1.91 6.25 -7.57
N GLY A 102 1.47 6.93 -6.53
CA GLY A 102 0.38 7.89 -6.60
C GLY A 102 0.79 9.27 -7.15
N GLY A 103 2.08 9.49 -7.38
CA GLY A 103 2.57 10.79 -7.80
C GLY A 103 2.45 11.82 -6.70
N VAL A 104 2.08 13.03 -7.05
CA VAL A 104 1.89 14.12 -6.09
C VAL A 104 0.40 14.29 -5.83
N ILE A 105 0.00 14.13 -4.57
CA ILE A 105 -1.38 14.31 -4.11
C ILE A 105 -1.36 15.37 -3.02
N ASN A 106 -2.13 16.44 -3.21
CA ASN A 106 -2.17 17.57 -2.27
C ASN A 106 -0.75 18.12 -1.95
N GLY A 107 0.11 18.19 -2.98
CA GLY A 107 1.46 18.70 -2.83
C GLY A 107 2.46 17.74 -2.21
N GLN A 108 2.08 16.50 -1.96
CA GLN A 108 2.94 15.50 -1.33
C GLN A 108 3.15 14.29 -2.23
N SER A 109 4.39 13.77 -2.26
CA SER A 109 4.68 12.51 -2.94
C SER A 109 4.04 11.35 -2.17
N VAL A 110 3.27 10.51 -2.86
CA VAL A 110 2.56 9.39 -2.25
C VAL A 110 2.95 8.09 -2.96
N VAL A 111 3.48 7.14 -2.19
CA VAL A 111 3.80 5.80 -2.66
C VAL A 111 3.16 4.79 -1.71
N ILE A 112 2.46 3.82 -2.26
CA ILE A 112 1.73 2.79 -1.49
C ILE A 112 2.39 1.44 -1.74
N ILE A 113 2.55 0.65 -0.68
CA ILE A 113 3.14 -0.68 -0.74
C ILE A 113 2.13 -1.71 -0.23
N TYR A 114 1.97 -2.80 -0.99
CA TYR A 114 1.16 -3.96 -0.62
C TYR A 114 2.08 -5.17 -0.55
N CYS A 115 1.89 -6.02 0.45
CA CYS A 115 2.71 -7.23 0.64
C CYS A 115 1.85 -8.48 0.80
N HIS A 116 2.50 -9.63 0.74
CA HIS A 116 1.95 -10.96 1.05
C HIS A 116 0.82 -11.41 0.13
N LEU A 117 0.72 -10.86 -1.08
CA LEU A 117 -0.35 -11.21 -2.02
C LEU A 117 -0.22 -12.67 -2.46
N SER A 118 -1.37 -13.34 -2.61
CA SER A 118 -1.42 -14.68 -3.20
C SER A 118 -1.40 -14.62 -4.73
N ALA A 119 -1.94 -13.53 -5.29
CA ALA A 119 -2.00 -13.35 -6.74
C ALA A 119 -2.09 -11.85 -7.06
N TYR A 120 -1.65 -11.51 -8.27
CA TYR A 120 -1.84 -10.18 -8.83
C TYR A 120 -3.07 -10.21 -9.74
N SER A 121 -3.87 -9.15 -9.70
CA SER A 121 -5.04 -8.98 -10.57
C SER A 121 -4.74 -8.16 -11.81
N VAL A 122 -3.58 -7.52 -11.87
CA VAL A 122 -3.14 -6.67 -12.99
C VAL A 122 -1.66 -6.93 -13.28
N GLY A 123 -1.22 -6.58 -14.48
CA GLY A 123 0.18 -6.71 -14.87
C GLY A 123 1.07 -5.65 -14.21
N SER A 124 2.38 -5.82 -14.34
CA SER A 124 3.36 -4.84 -13.89
C SER A 124 3.56 -3.76 -14.94
N GLY A 125 3.82 -2.54 -14.51
CA GLY A 125 4.06 -1.42 -15.40
C GLY A 125 2.79 -0.80 -15.98
N VAL A 126 1.65 -1.04 -15.35
CA VAL A 126 0.35 -0.51 -15.80
C VAL A 126 -0.10 0.65 -14.93
N ASN A 127 -0.97 1.48 -15.48
CA ASN A 127 -1.69 2.49 -14.71
C ASN A 127 -2.98 1.90 -14.18
N VAL A 128 -3.30 2.21 -12.94
CA VAL A 128 -4.54 1.78 -12.29
C VAL A 128 -5.31 3.00 -11.80
N THR A 129 -6.60 2.80 -11.60
CA THR A 129 -7.49 3.82 -11.05
C THR A 129 -7.78 3.50 -9.59
N LYS A 130 -7.86 4.52 -8.74
CA LYS A 130 -8.27 4.35 -7.33
C LYS A 130 -9.54 3.51 -7.25
N GLY A 131 -9.52 2.50 -6.38
CA GLY A 131 -10.64 1.55 -6.23
C GLY A 131 -10.61 0.36 -7.17
N GLN A 132 -9.66 0.29 -8.10
CA GLN A 132 -9.49 -0.87 -8.97
C GLN A 132 -8.89 -2.02 -8.21
N GLN A 133 -9.40 -3.24 -8.42
CA GLN A 133 -8.81 -4.45 -7.82
C GLN A 133 -7.43 -4.70 -8.41
N ILE A 134 -6.45 -4.89 -7.56
CA ILE A 134 -5.04 -5.06 -7.98
C ILE A 134 -4.41 -6.37 -7.53
N GLY A 135 -5.02 -7.06 -6.57
CA GLY A 135 -4.48 -8.33 -6.11
C GLY A 135 -5.41 -9.04 -5.14
N LEU A 136 -4.97 -10.19 -4.68
CA LEU A 136 -5.68 -11.02 -3.71
C LEU A 136 -4.81 -11.23 -2.48
N THR A 137 -5.44 -11.16 -1.31
CA THR A 137 -4.79 -11.39 -0.02
C THR A 137 -4.22 -12.79 0.07
N GLY A 138 -3.03 -12.89 0.61
CA GLY A 138 -2.34 -14.15 0.84
C GLY A 138 -1.46 -14.12 2.08
N MET A 139 -0.47 -14.98 2.09
CA MET A 139 0.50 -15.07 3.18
C MET A 139 1.92 -15.35 2.64
N THR A 140 2.21 -14.89 1.44
CA THR A 140 3.54 -15.05 0.84
C THR A 140 4.58 -14.21 1.57
N GLY A 141 5.83 -14.61 1.53
CA GLY A 141 6.91 -13.92 2.24
C GLY A 141 6.92 -14.22 3.74
N GLY A 142 7.27 -13.24 4.54
CA GLY A 142 7.45 -13.36 5.99
C GLY A 142 6.16 -13.28 6.81
N ALA A 143 5.08 -13.86 6.33
CA ALA A 143 3.79 -13.85 7.02
C ALA A 143 3.54 -15.18 7.74
N THR A 144 2.88 -15.11 8.91
CA THR A 144 2.49 -16.30 9.69
C THR A 144 1.06 -16.75 9.38
N GLY A 145 0.29 -15.92 8.70
CA GLY A 145 -1.07 -16.22 8.28
C GLY A 145 -1.56 -15.16 7.31
N PRO A 146 -2.69 -15.38 6.63
CA PRO A 146 -3.21 -14.40 5.68
C PRO A 146 -3.55 -13.08 6.37
N HIS A 147 -3.14 -11.99 5.76
CA HIS A 147 -3.49 -10.64 6.21
C HIS A 147 -3.13 -9.62 5.14
N VAL A 148 -3.64 -8.41 5.30
CA VAL A 148 -3.21 -7.26 4.48
C VAL A 148 -2.06 -6.57 5.20
N HIS A 149 -0.94 -6.38 4.50
CA HIS A 149 0.11 -5.47 4.94
C HIS A 149 0.11 -4.27 4.00
N PHE A 150 -0.11 -3.08 4.54
CA PHE A 150 -0.36 -1.86 3.78
C PHE A 150 0.51 -0.74 4.31
N GLU A 151 1.36 -0.18 3.43
CA GLU A 151 2.26 0.92 3.80
C GLU A 151 1.93 2.15 2.97
N VAL A 152 1.97 3.30 3.63
CA VAL A 152 1.84 4.60 2.98
C VAL A 152 3.11 5.40 3.23
N HIS A 153 3.74 5.82 2.15
CA HIS A 153 4.94 6.65 2.18
C HIS A 153 4.57 8.05 1.69
N ILE A 154 4.74 9.04 2.54
CA ILE A 154 4.52 10.46 2.24
C ILE A 154 5.87 11.16 2.23
N ASN A 155 6.24 11.74 1.09
CA ASN A 155 7.54 12.42 0.93
C ASN A 155 8.71 11.54 1.38
N GLY A 156 8.65 10.24 1.06
CA GLY A 156 9.71 9.28 1.34
C GLY A 156 9.70 8.70 2.75
N SER A 157 8.77 9.10 3.61
CA SER A 157 8.68 8.59 4.98
C SER A 157 7.40 7.83 5.19
N THR A 158 7.48 6.69 5.89
CA THR A 158 6.28 5.94 6.25
C THR A 158 5.45 6.71 7.27
N VAL A 159 4.16 6.57 7.17
CA VAL A 159 3.20 7.17 8.11
C VAL A 159 2.21 6.11 8.56
N ASN A 160 1.55 6.36 9.69
CA ASN A 160 0.49 5.48 10.15
C ASN A 160 -0.74 5.63 9.25
N PRO A 161 -1.10 4.60 8.45
CA PRO A 161 -2.25 4.73 7.56
C PRO A 161 -3.55 5.03 8.30
N MET A 162 -3.70 4.51 9.51
CA MET A 162 -4.93 4.70 10.30
C MET A 162 -5.14 6.14 10.76
N SER A 163 -4.10 6.98 10.67
CA SER A 163 -4.17 8.41 11.02
C SER A 163 -4.47 9.30 9.82
N LEU A 164 -4.58 8.75 8.62
CA LEU A 164 -4.82 9.55 7.42
C LEU A 164 -6.23 10.12 7.39
N PRO A 165 -6.43 11.33 6.83
CA PRO A 165 -7.76 11.91 6.72
C PRO A 165 -8.71 11.01 5.93
N GLY A 166 -9.86 10.71 6.50
CA GLY A 166 -10.89 9.90 5.86
C GLY A 166 -10.58 8.40 5.73
N PHE A 167 -9.51 7.94 6.36
CA PHE A 167 -9.10 6.54 6.26
C PHE A 167 -9.89 5.63 7.21
#